data_e01a38ed7c3c565e8251e1ecfc03dddb
#
_entry.id   e01a38ed7c3c565e8251e1ecfc03dddb
#
_cell.length_a   1.000
_cell.length_b   1.000
_cell.length_c   1.000
_cell.angle_alpha   90.00
_cell.angle_beta   90.00
_cell.angle_gamma   90.00
#
_symmetry.space_group_name_H-M   'P 1'
#
loop_
_entity.id
_entity.type
_entity.pdbx_description
1 polymer ?
#
loop_
_entity_poly.entity_id
_entity_poly.type
_entity_poly.pdbx_seq_one_letter_code
_entity_poly.pdbx_strand_id
1 'polypeptide(L)'
;YIKSFTSPQFSFDFIKEKNPHLLSGSYLPSYTAGLTFFIAVAATNLFHQGNWQRVYAAKNLETLKKSLITSFFIIIPIVFYMGFTGMVAFSIDPTIRPDLGFFSLLLKEQTILLSLVIIILGLALAISTVDTLINAISSLIIVDGKATFNFKYKTDYLIFSKYIILSLCLISFIVASKGFDILYLFLLADLFCCAFVLTVFYSFYYKNLNEKNAFISIIIGLIGGFLIFPAPDFSKSLLVGILLPKELFEPFVLQSLLFLSFVIATFLPLVVLKVKKF
;
A
#
# COMPACT_ATOMS: atom_id res chain seq x y z
N TYR A 1 -1.98 31.40 -10.49
CA TYR A 1 -1.98 29.93 -10.54
C TYR A 1 -0.87 29.39 -11.43
N ILE A 2 -0.75 29.87 -12.65
CA ILE A 2 0.29 29.47 -13.60
C ILE A 2 1.68 29.92 -13.13
N LYS A 3 1.81 31.02 -12.42
CA LYS A 3 3.10 31.54 -11.95
C LYS A 3 3.82 30.68 -10.92
N SER A 4 3.11 29.96 -10.04
CA SER A 4 3.74 29.07 -9.08
C SER A 4 4.32 27.82 -9.75
N PHE A 5 3.68 27.30 -10.77
CA PHE A 5 4.15 26.15 -11.57
C PHE A 5 5.17 26.53 -12.66
N THR A 6 5.28 27.80 -13.01
CA THR A 6 6.32 28.33 -13.91
C THR A 6 7.53 28.88 -13.16
N SER A 7 7.56 28.76 -11.82
CA SER A 7 8.73 29.14 -11.03
C SER A 7 9.93 28.24 -11.37
N PRO A 8 11.17 28.75 -11.36
CA PRO A 8 12.38 27.96 -11.62
C PRO A 8 12.51 26.72 -10.71
N GLN A 9 11.83 26.72 -9.56
CA GLN A 9 11.80 25.61 -8.62
C GLN A 9 11.05 24.37 -9.16
N PHE A 10 10.14 24.53 -10.13
CA PHE A 10 9.44 23.44 -10.80
C PHE A 10 10.23 22.94 -12.04
N SER A 11 11.50 22.64 -11.85
CA SER A 11 12.36 22.11 -12.91
C SER A 11 13.20 20.94 -12.42
N PHE A 12 13.54 20.05 -13.34
CA PHE A 12 14.51 18.99 -13.06
C PHE A 12 15.88 19.51 -12.71
N ASP A 13 16.27 20.67 -13.25
CA ASP A 13 17.55 21.29 -12.96
C ASP A 13 17.64 21.74 -11.49
N PHE A 14 16.56 22.30 -10.93
CA PHE A 14 16.49 22.65 -9.52
C PHE A 14 16.62 21.41 -8.61
N ILE A 15 15.92 20.29 -8.95
CA ILE A 15 16.03 19.04 -8.20
C ILE A 15 17.47 18.50 -8.30
N LYS A 16 18.07 18.54 -9.48
CA LYS A 16 19.45 18.07 -9.71
C LYS A 16 20.48 18.88 -8.94
N GLU A 17 20.27 20.18 -8.80
CA GLU A 17 21.16 21.06 -8.02
C GLU A 17 21.05 20.80 -6.52
N LYS A 18 19.83 20.66 -6.00
CA LYS A 18 19.58 20.51 -4.56
C LYS A 18 19.76 19.07 -4.08
N ASN A 19 19.28 18.10 -4.86
CA ASN A 19 19.29 16.68 -4.51
C ASN A 19 19.66 15.80 -5.72
N PRO A 20 20.94 15.81 -6.16
CA PRO A 20 21.38 15.09 -7.35
C PRO A 20 21.09 13.59 -7.29
N HIS A 21 21.02 13.00 -6.08
CA HIS A 21 20.74 11.58 -5.90
C HIS A 21 19.36 11.17 -6.39
N LEU A 22 18.35 12.04 -6.29
CA LEU A 22 16.96 11.73 -6.70
C LEU A 22 16.83 11.50 -8.22
N LEU A 23 17.71 12.10 -9.02
CA LEU A 23 17.72 11.96 -10.48
C LEU A 23 18.90 11.12 -10.98
N SER A 24 19.71 10.58 -10.07
CA SER A 24 20.88 9.76 -10.46
C SER A 24 20.45 8.36 -10.85
N GLY A 25 20.78 7.95 -12.07
CA GLY A 25 20.58 6.58 -12.54
C GLY A 25 21.46 5.52 -11.86
N SER A 26 22.45 5.92 -11.07
CA SER A 26 23.33 5.01 -10.30
C SER A 26 22.92 4.88 -8.82
N TYR A 27 21.88 5.60 -8.38
CA TYR A 27 21.46 5.58 -6.98
C TYR A 27 20.58 4.37 -6.67
N LEU A 28 21.20 3.29 -6.21
CA LEU A 28 20.54 2.00 -5.91
C LEU A 28 19.28 2.12 -5.02
N PRO A 29 19.22 2.97 -3.97
CA PRO A 29 18.03 3.08 -3.13
C PRO A 29 16.77 3.51 -3.89
N SER A 30 16.88 4.28 -4.96
CA SER A 30 15.71 4.64 -5.79
C SER A 30 15.12 3.43 -6.51
N TYR A 31 15.95 2.52 -7.00
CA TYR A 31 15.50 1.29 -7.65
C TYR A 31 14.87 0.32 -6.66
N THR A 32 15.51 0.12 -5.50
CA THR A 32 14.97 -0.76 -4.47
C THR A 32 13.65 -0.23 -3.92
N ALA A 33 13.50 1.08 -3.72
CA ALA A 33 12.24 1.69 -3.35
C ALA A 33 11.16 1.49 -4.43
N GLY A 34 11.48 1.78 -5.70
CA GLY A 34 10.56 1.59 -6.82
C GLY A 34 10.07 0.15 -6.95
N LEU A 35 10.99 -0.83 -6.86
CA LEU A 35 10.66 -2.25 -6.91
C LEU A 35 9.83 -2.70 -5.70
N THR A 36 10.11 -2.18 -4.51
CA THR A 36 9.30 -2.43 -3.31
C THR A 36 7.87 -2.00 -3.53
N PHE A 37 7.64 -0.75 -3.96
CA PHE A 37 6.31 -0.25 -4.24
C PHE A 37 5.63 -1.02 -5.37
N PHE A 38 6.34 -1.42 -6.40
CA PHE A 38 5.79 -2.24 -7.48
C PHE A 38 5.26 -3.58 -6.96
N ILE A 39 6.06 -4.32 -6.18
CA ILE A 39 5.67 -5.61 -5.59
C ILE A 39 4.51 -5.41 -4.60
N ALA A 40 4.62 -4.42 -3.72
CA ALA A 40 3.64 -4.08 -2.71
C ALA A 40 2.27 -3.77 -3.32
N VAL A 41 2.23 -2.78 -4.21
CA VAL A 41 0.99 -2.32 -4.84
C VAL A 41 0.37 -3.39 -5.73
N ALA A 42 1.19 -4.15 -6.47
CA ALA A 42 0.69 -5.26 -7.29
C ALA A 42 0.02 -6.34 -6.43
N ALA A 43 0.66 -6.75 -5.33
CA ALA A 43 0.11 -7.74 -4.41
C ALA A 43 -1.19 -7.25 -3.75
N THR A 44 -1.20 -6.03 -3.22
CA THR A 44 -2.35 -5.47 -2.51
C THR A 44 -3.56 -5.31 -3.43
N ASN A 45 -3.36 -4.82 -4.65
CA ASN A 45 -4.47 -4.67 -5.60
C ASN A 45 -5.12 -6.00 -5.99
N LEU A 46 -4.38 -7.12 -5.98
CA LEU A 46 -4.93 -8.45 -6.22
C LEU A 46 -5.86 -8.92 -5.08
N PHE A 47 -5.67 -8.43 -3.86
CA PHE A 47 -6.53 -8.77 -2.70
C PHE A 47 -7.54 -7.69 -2.35
N HIS A 48 -7.54 -6.57 -3.07
CA HIS A 48 -8.46 -5.47 -2.80
C HIS A 48 -9.87 -5.80 -3.26
N GLN A 49 -10.76 -6.13 -2.32
CA GLN A 49 -12.13 -6.56 -2.61
C GLN A 49 -12.93 -5.53 -3.44
N GLY A 50 -12.74 -4.24 -3.20
CA GLY A 50 -13.37 -3.18 -4.00
C GLY A 50 -12.99 -3.20 -5.47
N ASN A 51 -11.78 -3.66 -5.82
CA ASN A 51 -11.37 -3.83 -7.22
C ASN A 51 -12.11 -5.02 -7.85
N TRP A 52 -12.23 -6.13 -7.14
CA TRP A 52 -12.96 -7.29 -7.64
C TRP A 52 -14.45 -7.00 -7.80
N GLN A 53 -15.08 -6.26 -6.90
CA GLN A 53 -16.47 -5.83 -7.06
C GLN A 53 -16.68 -5.04 -8.37
N ARG A 54 -15.74 -4.16 -8.73
CA ARG A 54 -15.79 -3.43 -10.01
C ARG A 54 -15.59 -4.35 -11.22
N VAL A 55 -14.68 -5.34 -11.11
CA VAL A 55 -14.47 -6.34 -12.15
C VAL A 55 -15.74 -7.15 -12.40
N TYR A 56 -16.40 -7.62 -11.35
CA TYR A 56 -17.66 -8.38 -11.46
C TYR A 56 -18.85 -7.53 -11.93
N ALA A 57 -18.85 -6.24 -11.64
CA ALA A 57 -19.89 -5.31 -12.10
C ALA A 57 -19.74 -4.91 -13.57
N ALA A 58 -18.64 -5.24 -14.24
CA ALA A 58 -18.43 -4.92 -15.64
C ALA A 58 -19.40 -5.68 -16.55
N LYS A 59 -20.01 -4.96 -17.53
CA LYS A 59 -21.00 -5.51 -18.46
C LYS A 59 -20.49 -6.73 -19.24
N ASN A 60 -19.24 -6.70 -19.67
CA ASN A 60 -18.56 -7.76 -20.40
C ASN A 60 -17.04 -7.57 -20.35
N LEU A 61 -16.30 -8.58 -20.82
CA LEU A 61 -14.83 -8.58 -20.82
C LEU A 61 -14.23 -7.48 -21.70
N GLU A 62 -14.89 -7.14 -22.81
CA GLU A 62 -14.41 -6.08 -23.71
C GLU A 62 -14.49 -4.70 -23.02
N THR A 63 -15.60 -4.40 -22.36
CA THR A 63 -15.77 -3.17 -21.58
C THR A 63 -14.72 -3.11 -20.45
N LEU A 64 -14.49 -4.23 -19.76
CA LEU A 64 -13.47 -4.31 -18.70
C LEU A 64 -12.07 -4.01 -19.26
N LYS A 65 -11.66 -4.63 -20.37
CA LYS A 65 -10.37 -4.37 -21.01
C LYS A 65 -10.22 -2.90 -21.42
N LYS A 66 -11.23 -2.32 -22.07
CA LYS A 66 -11.22 -0.90 -22.47
C LYS A 66 -11.09 0.01 -21.27
N SER A 67 -11.84 -0.25 -20.19
CA SER A 67 -11.76 0.58 -18.97
C SER A 67 -10.40 0.48 -18.30
N LEU A 68 -9.79 -0.71 -18.21
CA LEU A 68 -8.45 -0.89 -17.66
C LEU A 68 -7.38 -0.13 -18.46
N ILE A 69 -7.41 -0.23 -19.79
CA ILE A 69 -6.47 0.48 -20.67
C ILE A 69 -6.65 1.99 -20.52
N THR A 70 -7.89 2.49 -20.55
CA THR A 70 -8.17 3.93 -20.39
C THR A 70 -7.69 4.43 -19.03
N SER A 71 -7.98 3.70 -17.95
CA SER A 71 -7.52 4.03 -16.60
C SER A 71 -6.00 4.08 -16.51
N PHE A 72 -5.30 3.15 -17.13
CA PHE A 72 -3.84 3.12 -17.18
C PHE A 72 -3.27 4.42 -17.75
N PHE A 73 -3.77 4.87 -18.90
CA PHE A 73 -3.31 6.11 -19.54
C PHE A 73 -3.67 7.39 -18.76
N ILE A 74 -4.75 7.36 -17.97
CA ILE A 74 -5.15 8.50 -17.13
C ILE A 74 -4.32 8.53 -15.83
N ILE A 75 -4.11 7.38 -15.20
CA ILE A 75 -3.46 7.31 -13.88
C ILE A 75 -1.96 7.59 -13.97
N ILE A 76 -1.28 7.10 -15.01
CA ILE A 76 0.19 7.28 -15.13
C ILE A 76 0.62 8.74 -15.08
N PRO A 77 0.06 9.68 -15.87
CA PRO A 77 0.43 11.09 -15.80
C PRO A 77 0.16 11.70 -14.42
N ILE A 78 -0.93 11.29 -13.75
CA ILE A 78 -1.28 11.80 -12.43
C ILE A 78 -0.24 11.35 -11.40
N VAL A 79 0.09 10.05 -11.37
CA VAL A 79 1.08 9.49 -10.45
C VAL A 79 2.46 10.09 -10.70
N PHE A 80 2.85 10.23 -11.96
CA PHE A 80 4.11 10.87 -12.33
C PHE A 80 4.17 12.32 -11.83
N TYR A 81 3.10 13.10 -12.06
CA TYR A 81 3.02 14.48 -11.59
C TYR A 81 3.08 14.59 -10.07
N MET A 82 2.38 13.73 -9.34
CA MET A 82 2.42 13.69 -7.88
C MET A 82 3.83 13.34 -7.37
N GLY A 83 4.50 12.37 -7.99
CA GLY A 83 5.88 12.02 -7.66
C GLY A 83 6.86 13.17 -7.92
N PHE A 84 6.73 13.83 -9.07
CA PHE A 84 7.54 14.99 -9.41
C PHE A 84 7.35 16.14 -8.41
N THR A 85 6.11 16.48 -8.07
CA THR A 85 5.83 17.53 -7.08
C THR A 85 6.35 17.16 -5.68
N GLY A 86 6.32 15.88 -5.30
CA GLY A 86 6.94 15.40 -4.08
C GLY A 86 8.46 15.62 -4.05
N MET A 87 9.16 15.32 -5.15
CA MET A 87 10.60 15.60 -5.28
C MET A 87 10.92 17.09 -5.18
N VAL A 88 10.10 17.95 -5.80
CA VAL A 88 10.25 19.40 -5.70
C VAL A 88 10.05 19.87 -4.26
N ALA A 89 9.01 19.39 -3.58
CA ALA A 89 8.73 19.76 -2.19
C ALA A 89 9.90 19.41 -1.27
N PHE A 90 10.42 18.20 -1.38
CA PHE A 90 11.57 17.74 -0.62
C PHE A 90 12.85 18.53 -0.96
N SER A 91 13.02 18.96 -2.21
CA SER A 91 14.16 19.77 -2.62
C SER A 91 14.10 21.21 -2.08
N ILE A 92 12.88 21.73 -1.83
CA ILE A 92 12.68 23.03 -1.19
C ILE A 92 12.90 22.96 0.32
N ASP A 93 12.32 21.96 0.96
CA ASP A 93 12.41 21.75 2.40
C ASP A 93 12.51 20.25 2.73
N PRO A 94 13.73 19.75 3.03
CA PRO A 94 13.95 18.34 3.38
C PRO A 94 13.26 17.89 4.68
N THR A 95 12.74 18.82 5.48
CA THR A 95 12.03 18.50 6.73
C THR A 95 10.55 18.19 6.51
N ILE A 96 10.03 18.45 5.30
CA ILE A 96 8.64 18.16 4.95
C ILE A 96 8.41 16.65 4.99
N ARG A 97 7.34 16.26 5.65
CA ARG A 97 6.87 14.87 5.63
C ARG A 97 6.51 14.47 4.18
N PRO A 98 6.98 13.31 3.68
CA PRO A 98 6.76 12.89 2.29
C PRO A 98 5.29 12.81 1.89
N ASP A 99 4.41 12.41 2.80
CA ASP A 99 2.95 12.32 2.62
C ASP A 99 2.27 13.69 2.45
N LEU A 100 2.88 14.75 2.93
CA LEU A 100 2.38 16.13 2.83
C LEU A 100 3.02 16.93 1.68
N GLY A 101 4.04 16.40 1.01
CA GLY A 101 4.84 17.13 0.02
C GLY A 101 4.02 17.80 -1.06
N PHE A 102 3.08 17.10 -1.68
CA PHE A 102 2.17 17.66 -2.68
C PHE A 102 1.31 18.79 -2.12
N PHE A 103 0.68 18.56 -0.97
CA PHE A 103 -0.21 19.54 -0.36
C PHE A 103 0.53 20.76 0.18
N SER A 104 1.75 20.59 0.68
CA SER A 104 2.57 21.72 1.15
C SER A 104 2.89 22.71 0.03
N LEU A 105 3.19 22.21 -1.17
CA LEU A 105 3.38 23.07 -2.34
C LEU A 105 2.07 23.70 -2.81
N LEU A 106 1.00 22.92 -2.82
CA LEU A 106 -0.29 23.38 -3.32
C LEU A 106 -0.90 24.47 -2.42
N LEU A 107 -0.70 24.39 -1.10
CA LEU A 107 -1.30 25.30 -0.12
C LEU A 107 -0.43 26.49 0.26
N LYS A 108 0.84 26.53 -0.14
CA LYS A 108 1.83 27.52 0.32
C LYS A 108 1.45 28.98 0.02
N GLU A 109 0.79 29.24 -1.10
CA GLU A 109 0.47 30.59 -1.57
C GLU A 109 -1.00 30.78 -1.95
N GLN A 110 -1.89 30.01 -1.32
CA GLN A 110 -3.29 29.99 -1.72
C GLN A 110 -4.15 30.93 -0.88
N THR A 111 -5.25 31.36 -1.48
CA THR A 111 -6.30 32.07 -0.75
C THR A 111 -7.00 31.13 0.22
N ILE A 112 -7.49 31.66 1.36
CA ILE A 112 -8.21 30.88 2.37
C ILE A 112 -9.37 30.09 1.73
N LEU A 113 -10.11 30.71 0.82
CA LEU A 113 -11.24 30.07 0.13
C LEU A 113 -10.79 28.83 -0.65
N LEU A 114 -9.69 28.91 -1.39
CA LEU A 114 -9.21 27.78 -2.17
C LEU A 114 -8.64 26.68 -1.29
N SER A 115 -7.94 27.04 -0.21
CA SER A 115 -7.47 26.06 0.79
C SER A 115 -8.66 25.29 1.39
N LEU A 116 -9.76 25.96 1.72
CA LEU A 116 -10.99 25.32 2.19
C LEU A 116 -11.58 24.36 1.14
N VAL A 117 -11.66 24.76 -0.12
CA VAL A 117 -12.15 23.90 -1.21
C VAL A 117 -11.29 22.64 -1.35
N ILE A 118 -9.96 22.76 -1.29
CA ILE A 118 -9.03 21.64 -1.39
C ILE A 118 -9.23 20.69 -0.20
N ILE A 119 -9.36 21.22 1.01
CA ILE A 119 -9.58 20.42 2.22
C ILE A 119 -10.92 19.68 2.14
N ILE A 120 -12.00 20.37 1.75
CA ILE A 120 -13.32 19.75 1.60
C ILE A 120 -13.29 18.65 0.55
N LEU A 121 -12.64 18.88 -0.59
CA LEU A 121 -12.48 17.88 -1.63
C LEU A 121 -11.68 16.66 -1.14
N GLY A 122 -10.57 16.90 -0.44
CA GLY A 122 -9.75 15.83 0.16
C GLY A 122 -10.54 14.99 1.18
N LEU A 123 -11.31 15.64 2.04
CA LEU A 123 -12.20 14.95 3.01
C LEU A 123 -13.28 14.15 2.29
N ALA A 124 -13.92 14.70 1.25
CA ALA A 124 -14.95 13.99 0.49
C ALA A 124 -14.39 12.73 -0.18
N LEU A 125 -13.19 12.81 -0.77
CA LEU A 125 -12.50 11.67 -1.37
C LEU A 125 -12.11 10.62 -0.32
N ALA A 126 -11.61 11.05 0.84
CA ALA A 126 -11.27 10.15 1.95
C ALA A 126 -12.51 9.41 2.47
N ILE A 127 -13.61 10.12 2.73
CA ILE A 127 -14.87 9.52 3.19
C ILE A 127 -15.40 8.52 2.17
N SER A 128 -15.41 8.87 0.89
CA SER A 128 -15.84 7.97 -0.21
C SER A 128 -15.01 6.69 -0.26
N THR A 129 -13.70 6.79 -0.03
CA THR A 129 -12.81 5.62 0.00
C THR A 129 -13.08 4.75 1.21
N VAL A 130 -13.21 5.35 2.40
CA VAL A 130 -13.51 4.63 3.65
C VAL A 130 -14.85 3.90 3.55
N ASP A 131 -15.88 4.56 3.03
CA ASP A 131 -17.20 3.94 2.81
C ASP A 131 -17.10 2.71 1.90
N THR A 132 -16.40 2.84 0.77
CA THR A 132 -16.20 1.72 -0.16
C THR A 132 -15.46 0.54 0.50
N LEU A 133 -14.41 0.80 1.27
CA LEU A 133 -13.63 -0.23 1.96
C LEU A 133 -14.44 -0.94 3.04
N ILE A 134 -15.15 -0.20 3.88
CA ILE A 134 -16.00 -0.76 4.95
C ILE A 134 -17.08 -1.63 4.35
N ASN A 135 -17.77 -1.17 3.30
CA ASN A 135 -18.79 -1.95 2.60
C ASN A 135 -18.21 -3.22 1.96
N ALA A 136 -17.02 -3.13 1.34
CA ALA A 136 -16.35 -4.26 0.73
C ALA A 136 -15.98 -5.34 1.78
N ILE A 137 -15.38 -4.95 2.91
CA ILE A 137 -15.02 -5.86 4.00
C ILE A 137 -16.26 -6.45 4.65
N SER A 138 -17.29 -5.63 4.90
CA SER A 138 -18.56 -6.09 5.46
C SER A 138 -19.21 -7.16 4.58
N SER A 139 -19.26 -6.96 3.26
CA SER A 139 -19.79 -7.93 2.32
C SER A 139 -18.98 -9.24 2.30
N LEU A 140 -17.65 -9.15 2.37
CA LEU A 140 -16.77 -10.31 2.44
C LEU A 140 -17.07 -11.15 3.71
N ILE A 141 -17.16 -10.51 4.87
CA ILE A 141 -17.45 -11.19 6.14
C ILE A 141 -18.83 -11.86 6.11
N ILE A 142 -19.83 -11.20 5.54
CA ILE A 142 -21.20 -11.73 5.52
C ILE A 142 -21.34 -12.86 4.49
N VAL A 143 -20.86 -12.66 3.27
CA VAL A 143 -21.10 -13.60 2.16
C VAL A 143 -20.12 -14.76 2.22
N ASP A 144 -18.82 -14.47 2.23
CA ASP A 144 -17.77 -15.49 2.19
C ASP A 144 -17.58 -16.13 3.56
N GLY A 145 -17.71 -15.37 4.63
CA GLY A 145 -17.68 -15.90 6.00
C GLY A 145 -18.78 -16.92 6.24
N LYS A 146 -20.00 -16.67 5.74
CA LYS A 146 -21.11 -17.63 5.81
C LYS A 146 -20.80 -18.90 5.03
N ALA A 147 -20.26 -18.78 3.82
CA ALA A 147 -19.93 -19.91 2.95
C ALA A 147 -18.81 -20.77 3.58
N THR A 148 -17.81 -20.15 4.19
CA THR A 148 -16.63 -20.83 4.72
C THR A 148 -16.88 -21.45 6.08
N PHE A 149 -17.53 -20.72 6.99
CA PHE A 149 -17.71 -21.16 8.39
C PHE A 149 -19.09 -21.75 8.71
N ASN A 150 -19.96 -21.85 7.70
CA ASN A 150 -21.30 -22.44 7.84
C ASN A 150 -22.16 -21.79 8.95
N PHE A 151 -21.96 -20.50 9.19
CA PHE A 151 -22.69 -19.76 10.21
C PHE A 151 -24.18 -19.74 9.92
N LYS A 152 -24.97 -20.30 10.81
CA LYS A 152 -26.44 -20.20 10.78
C LYS A 152 -26.82 -18.92 11.53
N TYR A 153 -26.87 -17.80 10.84
CA TYR A 153 -27.39 -16.57 11.43
C TYR A 153 -28.90 -16.69 11.67
N LYS A 154 -29.32 -16.58 12.92
CA LYS A 154 -30.74 -16.42 13.29
C LYS A 154 -31.23 -14.98 13.12
N THR A 155 -30.32 -14.03 12.99
CA THR A 155 -30.57 -12.59 12.86
C THR A 155 -30.67 -12.13 11.42
N ASP A 156 -31.42 -11.08 11.19
CA ASP A 156 -31.51 -10.42 9.90
C ASP A 156 -30.11 -9.95 9.43
N TYR A 157 -29.76 -10.29 8.19
CA TYR A 157 -28.46 -9.94 7.59
C TYR A 157 -28.17 -8.44 7.65
N LEU A 158 -29.19 -7.58 7.56
CA LEU A 158 -29.03 -6.14 7.63
C LEU A 158 -28.57 -5.69 9.03
N ILE A 159 -29.13 -6.29 10.07
CA ILE A 159 -28.75 -5.97 11.45
C ILE A 159 -27.32 -6.43 11.72
N PHE A 160 -26.96 -7.64 11.26
CA PHE A 160 -25.61 -8.17 11.41
C PHE A 160 -24.58 -7.31 10.67
N SER A 161 -24.89 -6.86 9.45
CA SER A 161 -24.04 -5.93 8.68
C SER A 161 -23.77 -4.63 9.44
N LYS A 162 -24.79 -4.03 10.07
CA LYS A 162 -24.61 -2.81 10.87
C LYS A 162 -23.62 -3.00 12.03
N TYR A 163 -23.67 -4.14 12.73
CA TYR A 163 -22.72 -4.43 13.80
C TYR A 163 -21.28 -4.62 13.28
N ILE A 164 -21.11 -5.27 12.12
CA ILE A 164 -19.80 -5.41 11.47
C ILE A 164 -19.24 -4.04 11.10
N ILE A 165 -20.05 -3.20 10.43
CA ILE A 165 -19.65 -1.84 10.03
C ILE A 165 -19.25 -1.02 11.27
N LEU A 166 -20.06 -1.04 12.31
CA LEU A 166 -19.76 -0.31 13.55
C LEU A 166 -18.46 -0.78 14.20
N SER A 167 -18.23 -2.11 14.24
CA SER A 167 -17.00 -2.69 14.77
C SER A 167 -15.77 -2.28 13.94
N LEU A 168 -15.87 -2.30 12.62
CA LEU A 168 -14.79 -1.87 11.72
C LEU A 168 -14.48 -0.38 11.89
N CYS A 169 -15.50 0.46 11.98
CA CYS A 169 -15.34 1.89 12.25
C CYS A 169 -14.65 2.14 13.59
N LEU A 170 -15.04 1.42 14.64
CA LEU A 170 -14.43 1.56 15.96
C LEU A 170 -12.97 1.16 15.97
N ILE A 171 -12.64 0.01 15.38
CA ILE A 171 -11.24 -0.46 15.23
C ILE A 171 -10.41 0.56 14.45
N SER A 172 -10.92 1.01 13.31
CA SER A 172 -10.24 2.01 12.47
C SER A 172 -10.01 3.33 13.23
N PHE A 173 -10.98 3.77 14.01
CA PHE A 173 -10.85 4.97 14.85
C PHE A 173 -9.77 4.80 15.92
N ILE A 174 -9.72 3.65 16.61
CA ILE A 174 -8.69 3.37 17.62
C ILE A 174 -7.29 3.36 16.99
N VAL A 175 -7.12 2.75 15.82
CA VAL A 175 -5.84 2.73 15.12
C VAL A 175 -5.45 4.14 14.66
N ALA A 176 -6.38 4.89 14.08
CA ALA A 176 -6.15 6.26 13.62
C ALA A 176 -5.78 7.20 14.78
N SER A 177 -6.39 7.03 15.95
CA SER A 177 -6.09 7.84 17.14
C SER A 177 -4.66 7.68 17.69
N LYS A 178 -3.96 6.62 17.28
CA LYS A 178 -2.54 6.41 17.67
C LYS A 178 -1.56 7.26 16.87
N GLY A 179 -2.00 7.89 15.77
CA GLY A 179 -1.15 8.78 14.98
C GLY A 179 0.01 8.10 14.25
N PHE A 180 -0.14 6.83 13.91
CA PHE A 180 0.86 6.14 13.09
C PHE A 180 1.02 6.82 11.73
N ASP A 181 2.23 6.76 11.18
CA ASP A 181 2.50 7.22 9.82
C ASP A 181 1.67 6.42 8.82
N ILE A 182 1.01 7.12 7.89
CA ILE A 182 0.12 6.52 6.89
C ILE A 182 0.92 5.57 5.98
N LEU A 183 2.11 5.98 5.56
CA LEU A 183 2.98 5.16 4.71
C LEU A 183 3.35 3.84 5.41
N TYR A 184 3.65 3.91 6.72
CA TYR A 184 3.93 2.72 7.52
C TYR A 184 2.78 1.73 7.54
N LEU A 185 1.55 2.22 7.75
CA LEU A 185 0.34 1.37 7.77
C LEU A 185 0.07 0.75 6.39
N PHE A 186 0.28 1.49 5.31
CA PHE A 186 0.17 0.95 3.94
C PHE A 186 1.20 -0.15 3.70
N LEU A 187 2.47 0.11 3.97
CA LEU A 187 3.54 -0.88 3.80
C LEU A 187 3.30 -2.14 4.64
N LEU A 188 2.78 -1.98 5.86
CA LEU A 188 2.42 -3.09 6.72
C LEU A 188 1.32 -3.97 6.09
N ALA A 189 0.25 -3.36 5.59
CA ALA A 189 -0.84 -4.06 4.91
C ALA A 189 -0.34 -4.73 3.62
N ASP A 190 0.50 -4.05 2.86
CA ASP A 190 1.10 -4.56 1.63
C ASP A 190 1.98 -5.80 1.91
N LEU A 191 2.74 -5.82 3.01
CA LEU A 191 3.55 -6.97 3.40
C LEU A 191 2.70 -8.22 3.62
N PHE A 192 1.54 -8.08 4.27
CA PHE A 192 0.59 -9.20 4.40
C PHE A 192 0.16 -9.71 3.03
N CYS A 193 -0.27 -8.83 2.13
CA CYS A 193 -0.67 -9.22 0.78
C CYS A 193 0.44 -9.92 0.00
N CYS A 194 1.68 -9.47 0.15
CA CYS A 194 2.85 -10.07 -0.48
C CYS A 194 3.06 -11.52 -0.05
N ALA A 195 2.87 -11.84 1.23
CA ALA A 195 3.02 -13.21 1.72
C ALA A 195 1.93 -14.16 1.19
N PHE A 196 0.75 -13.63 0.86
CA PHE A 196 -0.35 -14.42 0.31
C PHE A 196 -0.23 -14.65 -1.20
N VAL A 197 0.26 -13.67 -1.96
CA VAL A 197 0.07 -13.59 -3.41
C VAL A 197 0.57 -14.83 -4.15
N LEU A 198 1.81 -15.25 -3.91
CA LEU A 198 2.37 -16.38 -4.65
C LEU A 198 1.80 -17.73 -4.19
N THR A 199 1.40 -17.87 -2.92
CA THR A 199 0.71 -19.04 -2.43
C THR A 199 -0.65 -19.21 -3.10
N VAL A 200 -1.40 -18.12 -3.27
CA VAL A 200 -2.70 -18.12 -3.98
C VAL A 200 -2.50 -18.46 -5.45
N PHE A 201 -1.54 -17.83 -6.15
CA PHE A 201 -1.25 -18.19 -7.54
C PHE A 201 -0.80 -19.63 -7.69
N TYR A 202 0.02 -20.14 -6.78
CA TYR A 202 0.45 -21.53 -6.78
C TYR A 202 -0.74 -22.50 -6.68
N SER A 203 -1.77 -22.16 -5.90
CA SER A 203 -2.96 -23.01 -5.74
C SER A 203 -3.77 -23.18 -7.04
N PHE A 204 -3.71 -22.23 -7.98
CA PHE A 204 -4.39 -22.39 -9.26
C PHE A 204 -3.78 -23.45 -10.17
N TYR A 205 -2.48 -23.68 -10.04
CA TYR A 205 -1.75 -24.67 -10.84
C TYR A 205 -1.61 -26.02 -10.16
N TYR A 206 -1.67 -26.07 -8.82
CA TYR A 206 -1.47 -27.28 -8.03
C TYR A 206 -2.71 -27.61 -7.20
N LYS A 207 -3.64 -28.37 -7.84
CA LYS A 207 -4.94 -28.73 -7.22
C LYS A 207 -4.84 -29.54 -5.93
N ASN A 208 -3.71 -30.22 -5.70
CA ASN A 208 -3.48 -31.04 -4.50
C ASN A 208 -2.77 -30.27 -3.37
N LEU A 209 -2.80 -28.94 -3.42
CA LEU A 209 -2.22 -28.14 -2.35
C LEU A 209 -3.01 -28.36 -1.05
N ASN A 210 -2.33 -28.83 0.00
CA ASN A 210 -2.94 -28.99 1.32
C ASN A 210 -3.10 -27.62 1.99
N GLU A 211 -4.29 -27.34 2.52
CA GLU A 211 -4.61 -26.09 3.23
C GLU A 211 -3.62 -25.79 4.36
N LYS A 212 -3.22 -26.81 5.14
CA LYS A 212 -2.24 -26.66 6.22
C LYS A 212 -0.88 -26.22 5.69
N ASN A 213 -0.43 -26.78 4.56
CA ASN A 213 0.84 -26.42 3.96
C ASN A 213 0.80 -24.98 3.37
N ALA A 214 -0.31 -24.60 2.76
CA ALA A 214 -0.52 -23.23 2.30
C ALA A 214 -0.47 -22.24 3.47
N PHE A 215 -1.20 -22.50 4.54
CA PHE A 215 -1.22 -21.66 5.74
C PHE A 215 0.17 -21.52 6.38
N ILE A 216 0.87 -22.65 6.58
CA ILE A 216 2.23 -22.65 7.15
C ILE A 216 3.19 -21.85 6.26
N SER A 217 3.11 -22.00 4.94
CA SER A 217 3.98 -21.26 4.02
C SER A 217 3.78 -19.76 4.12
N ILE A 218 2.53 -19.30 4.21
CA ILE A 218 2.18 -17.90 4.39
C ILE A 218 2.74 -17.36 5.72
N ILE A 219 2.54 -18.10 6.81
CA ILE A 219 3.06 -17.69 8.14
C ILE A 219 4.58 -17.58 8.12
N ILE A 220 5.28 -18.52 7.50
CA ILE A 220 6.74 -18.47 7.38
C ILE A 220 7.17 -17.27 6.54
N GLY A 221 6.46 -16.97 5.45
CA GLY A 221 6.70 -15.78 4.63
C GLY A 221 6.51 -14.48 5.41
N LEU A 222 5.42 -14.39 6.17
CA LEU A 222 5.15 -13.23 7.04
C LEU A 222 6.23 -13.06 8.11
N ILE A 223 6.59 -14.11 8.84
CA ILE A 223 7.64 -14.05 9.84
C ILE A 223 8.96 -13.62 9.21
N GLY A 224 9.33 -14.21 8.06
CA GLY A 224 10.55 -13.84 7.33
C GLY A 224 10.57 -12.37 6.90
N GLY A 225 9.44 -11.87 6.40
CA GLY A 225 9.28 -10.46 6.05
C GLY A 225 9.37 -9.55 7.28
N PHE A 226 8.65 -9.88 8.35
CA PHE A 226 8.64 -9.09 9.60
C PHE A 226 10.00 -9.03 10.31
N LEU A 227 10.84 -10.04 10.17
CA LEU A 227 12.18 -10.02 10.76
C LEU A 227 12.97 -8.78 10.35
N ILE A 228 12.82 -8.34 9.11
CA ILE A 228 13.58 -7.23 8.52
C ILE A 228 12.73 -5.97 8.36
N PHE A 229 11.39 -6.09 8.44
CA PHE A 229 10.48 -4.97 8.30
C PHE A 229 10.80 -3.85 9.29
N PRO A 230 10.72 -2.55 8.90
CA PRO A 230 11.07 -1.45 9.78
C PRO A 230 10.11 -1.29 10.96
N ALA A 231 10.62 -0.69 12.02
CA ALA A 231 9.81 -0.17 13.13
C ALA A 231 8.96 1.03 12.68
N PRO A 232 7.90 1.40 13.44
CA PRO A 232 6.99 2.49 13.05
C PRO A 232 7.64 3.85 12.82
N ASP A 233 8.80 4.08 13.41
CA ASP A 233 9.61 5.29 13.28
C ASP A 233 10.65 5.21 12.14
N PHE A 234 10.66 4.12 11.37
CA PHE A 234 11.62 3.81 10.32
C PHE A 234 13.09 3.84 10.75
N SER A 235 13.39 3.87 12.05
CA SER A 235 14.76 4.00 12.56
C SER A 235 15.58 2.71 12.50
N LYS A 236 14.92 1.54 12.55
CA LYS A 236 15.54 0.21 12.61
C LYS A 236 14.56 -0.84 12.13
N SER A 237 15.01 -2.07 11.90
CA SER A 237 14.09 -3.17 11.64
C SER A 237 13.37 -3.61 12.91
N LEU A 238 12.12 -4.09 12.76
CA LEU A 238 11.21 -4.38 13.85
C LEU A 238 11.74 -5.47 14.81
N LEU A 239 12.25 -6.57 14.28
CA LEU A 239 12.73 -7.69 15.11
C LEU A 239 14.25 -7.79 15.13
N VAL A 240 14.90 -7.70 13.99
CA VAL A 240 16.36 -7.86 13.89
C VAL A 240 17.08 -6.69 14.57
N GLY A 241 16.53 -5.47 14.50
CA GLY A 241 17.07 -4.30 15.19
C GLY A 241 16.98 -4.37 16.72
N ILE A 242 16.18 -5.31 17.28
CA ILE A 242 16.15 -5.59 18.71
C ILE A 242 17.22 -6.62 19.09
N LEU A 243 17.50 -7.57 18.20
CA LEU A 243 18.35 -8.73 18.47
C LEU A 243 19.82 -8.50 18.09
N LEU A 244 20.12 -7.62 17.15
CA LEU A 244 21.45 -7.40 16.62
C LEU A 244 21.95 -5.97 16.87
N PRO A 245 23.28 -5.77 17.06
CA PRO A 245 23.87 -4.46 17.23
C PRO A 245 23.63 -3.56 16.02
N LYS A 246 23.45 -2.25 16.25
CA LYS A 246 23.22 -1.24 15.19
C LYS A 246 24.31 -1.26 14.11
N GLU A 247 25.52 -1.51 14.47
CA GLU A 247 26.72 -1.52 13.61
C GLU A 247 26.62 -2.50 12.44
N LEU A 248 25.85 -3.57 12.58
CA LEU A 248 25.63 -4.55 11.50
C LEU A 248 24.64 -4.06 10.43
N PHE A 249 23.79 -3.06 10.74
CA PHE A 249 22.77 -2.54 9.84
C PHE A 249 23.06 -1.14 9.30
N GLU A 250 24.00 -0.41 9.88
CA GLU A 250 24.43 0.92 9.39
C GLU A 250 24.79 0.95 7.90
N PRO A 251 25.39 -0.11 7.31
CA PRO A 251 25.69 -0.13 5.86
C PRO A 251 24.43 -0.29 4.98
N PHE A 252 23.30 -0.73 5.54
CA PHE A 252 22.09 -1.01 4.77
C PHE A 252 21.14 0.18 4.82
N VAL A 253 20.92 0.78 3.66
CA VAL A 253 19.94 1.83 3.50
C VAL A 253 18.54 1.25 3.75
N LEU A 254 17.67 2.00 4.44
CA LEU A 254 16.30 1.61 4.80
C LEU A 254 15.51 1.05 3.59
N GLN A 255 15.65 1.67 2.41
CA GLN A 255 14.98 1.23 1.19
C GLN A 255 15.40 -0.18 0.77
N SER A 256 16.65 -0.56 0.98
CA SER A 256 17.15 -1.90 0.68
C SER A 256 16.64 -2.94 1.68
N LEU A 257 16.50 -2.58 2.95
CA LEU A 257 15.89 -3.44 3.97
C LEU A 257 14.41 -3.67 3.72
N LEU A 258 13.68 -2.62 3.36
CA LEU A 258 12.29 -2.72 2.93
C LEU A 258 12.14 -3.65 1.72
N PHE A 259 12.94 -3.44 0.68
CA PHE A 259 12.92 -4.29 -0.51
C PHE A 259 13.15 -5.76 -0.14
N LEU A 260 14.17 -6.06 0.67
CA LEU A 260 14.47 -7.42 1.10
C LEU A 260 13.33 -8.04 1.91
N SER A 261 12.70 -7.27 2.79
CA SER A 261 11.52 -7.69 3.55
C SER A 261 10.37 -8.14 2.64
N PHE A 262 10.05 -7.33 1.63
CA PHE A 262 8.99 -7.63 0.67
C PHE A 262 9.33 -8.81 -0.24
N VAL A 263 10.56 -8.92 -0.70
CA VAL A 263 11.04 -10.06 -1.50
C VAL A 263 10.95 -11.35 -0.68
N ILE A 264 11.41 -11.34 0.57
CA ILE A 264 11.32 -12.52 1.44
C ILE A 264 9.86 -12.89 1.68
N ALA A 265 9.01 -11.93 2.07
CA ALA A 265 7.58 -12.19 2.30
C ALA A 265 6.91 -12.81 1.06
N THR A 266 7.27 -12.35 -0.14
CA THR A 266 6.69 -12.81 -1.40
C THR A 266 7.18 -14.20 -1.80
N PHE A 267 8.49 -14.43 -1.79
CA PHE A 267 9.07 -15.64 -2.40
C PHE A 267 9.29 -16.79 -1.42
N LEU A 268 9.51 -16.52 -0.13
CA LEU A 268 9.73 -17.55 0.87
C LEU A 268 8.57 -18.57 0.97
N PRO A 269 7.29 -18.16 0.88
CA PRO A 269 6.17 -19.11 0.83
C PRO A 269 6.29 -20.13 -0.29
N LEU A 270 6.71 -19.71 -1.49
CA LEU A 270 6.91 -20.66 -2.61
C LEU A 270 8.03 -21.65 -2.36
N VAL A 271 9.13 -21.20 -1.77
CA VAL A 271 10.25 -22.10 -1.41
C VAL A 271 9.76 -23.16 -0.44
N VAL A 272 9.02 -22.77 0.58
CA VAL A 272 8.44 -23.69 1.57
C VAL A 272 7.48 -24.70 0.92
N LEU A 273 6.63 -24.26 0.00
CA LEU A 273 5.69 -25.13 -0.72
C LEU A 273 6.41 -26.13 -1.63
N LYS A 274 7.50 -25.69 -2.29
CA LYS A 274 8.30 -26.60 -3.15
C LYS A 274 9.09 -27.64 -2.34
N VAL A 275 9.62 -27.25 -1.18
CA VAL A 275 10.36 -28.16 -0.29
C VAL A 275 9.43 -29.18 0.36
N LYS A 276 8.21 -28.77 0.72
CA LYS A 276 7.17 -29.64 1.28
C LYS A 276 6.36 -30.42 0.22
N LYS A 277 6.91 -30.64 -0.94
CA LYS A 277 6.36 -31.57 -1.94
C LYS A 277 6.48 -33.04 -1.44
N PHE A 278 5.76 -33.31 -0.35
CA PHE A 278 5.58 -34.67 0.16
C PHE A 278 4.08 -34.93 0.26
#